data_5929a6ab32110b8b2fd67e740afec82c
#
_entry.id   5929a6ab32110b8b2fd67e740afec82c
#
_cell.length_a   1.000
_cell.length_b   1.000
_cell.length_c   1.000
_cell.angle_alpha   90.00
_cell.angle_beta   90.00
_cell.angle_gamma   90.00
#
_symmetry.space_group_name_H-M   'P 1'
#
loop_
_entity.id
_entity.type
_entity.pdbx_description
1 polymer ?
#
loop_
_entity_poly.entity_id
_entity_poly.type
_entity_poly.pdbx_seq_one_letter_code
_entity_poly.pdbx_strand_id
1 'polypeptide(L)'
;MSGLSIESISMRFDLPDGGAVQALKDVSLHLKEGELLSVLGPSGCGKTTLLNILAGFLAPTEGQIVMNGHTVLGPDAERGMVFQQGALFEWMSVRENVGFGPSMKGMPKEDKAEIVDHLLDVVGLQDFKEKAVYELSGGMQQRVSLARCLANDPDVILMDEPLGALDALTREKMQSLVLKLWKETGKTIILITHSVEEALLLGERLIVMAPRPGRIHKEYELPFADMGVGQDLRDVKKHPEFAERREEILGMIWDMEEEIMGRTEDAQ
;
A
#
# COMPACT_ATOMS: atom_id res chain seq x y z
N MET A 1 11.70 5.43 -19.84
CA MET A 1 10.34 5.67 -19.32
C MET A 1 10.50 5.71 -17.82
N SER A 2 10.14 6.81 -17.17
CA SER A 2 10.05 6.90 -15.73
C SER A 2 8.79 6.15 -15.28
N GLY A 3 8.88 5.43 -14.17
CA GLY A 3 7.77 4.65 -13.61
C GLY A 3 8.18 3.24 -13.21
N LEU A 4 7.19 2.48 -12.75
CA LEU A 4 7.34 1.10 -12.30
C LEU A 4 6.61 0.16 -13.27
N SER A 5 7.32 -0.82 -13.81
CA SER A 5 6.76 -1.86 -14.69
C SER A 5 6.85 -3.23 -14.02
N ILE A 6 5.73 -3.93 -14.00
CA ILE A 6 5.58 -5.31 -13.61
C ILE A 6 5.44 -6.10 -14.91
N GLU A 7 6.36 -7.00 -15.19
CA GLU A 7 6.46 -7.68 -16.49
C GLU A 7 6.31 -9.19 -16.28
N SER A 8 5.11 -9.72 -16.58
CA SER A 8 4.75 -11.16 -16.57
C SER A 8 5.16 -11.88 -15.28
N ILE A 9 4.91 -11.26 -14.12
CA ILE A 9 5.27 -11.83 -12.83
C ILE A 9 4.45 -13.07 -12.54
N SER A 10 5.16 -14.19 -12.33
CA SER A 10 4.63 -15.42 -11.76
C SER A 10 5.37 -15.77 -10.48
N MET A 11 4.66 -16.30 -9.49
CA MET A 11 5.25 -16.74 -8.22
C MET A 11 4.70 -18.09 -7.80
N ARG A 12 5.60 -19.04 -7.60
CA ARG A 12 5.32 -20.40 -7.13
C ARG A 12 6.07 -20.65 -5.83
N PHE A 13 5.38 -21.19 -4.86
CA PHE A 13 5.97 -21.66 -3.61
C PHE A 13 5.97 -23.19 -3.60
N ASP A 14 7.14 -23.80 -3.38
CA ASP A 14 7.24 -25.24 -3.17
C ASP A 14 6.84 -25.58 -1.73
N LEU A 15 6.05 -26.64 -1.59
CA LEU A 15 5.57 -27.11 -0.29
C LEU A 15 6.48 -28.21 0.26
N PRO A 16 6.56 -28.36 1.60
CA PRO A 16 7.42 -29.39 2.23
C PRO A 16 7.06 -30.83 1.85
N ASP A 17 5.83 -31.07 1.42
CA ASP A 17 5.31 -32.37 0.98
C ASP A 17 5.62 -32.69 -0.50
N GLY A 18 6.37 -31.83 -1.18
CA GLY A 18 6.70 -31.97 -2.60
C GLY A 18 5.66 -31.38 -3.56
N GLY A 19 4.56 -30.81 -3.03
CA GLY A 19 3.59 -30.04 -3.80
C GLY A 19 4.09 -28.64 -4.13
N ALA A 20 3.29 -27.86 -4.86
CA ALA A 20 3.56 -26.47 -5.11
C ALA A 20 2.28 -25.65 -5.20
N VAL A 21 2.33 -24.38 -4.75
CA VAL A 21 1.24 -23.41 -4.85
C VAL A 21 1.64 -22.29 -5.80
N GLN A 22 0.85 -22.10 -6.84
CA GLN A 22 0.97 -20.94 -7.72
C GLN A 22 0.27 -19.75 -7.06
N ALA A 23 1.05 -18.87 -6.45
CA ALA A 23 0.50 -17.69 -5.75
C ALA A 23 0.11 -16.58 -6.74
N LEU A 24 0.96 -16.32 -7.76
CA LEU A 24 0.69 -15.34 -8.82
C LEU A 24 0.94 -15.99 -10.18
N LYS A 25 0.18 -15.59 -11.18
CA LYS A 25 0.33 -16.05 -12.56
C LYS A 25 0.20 -14.90 -13.53
N ASP A 26 1.26 -14.64 -14.29
CA ASP A 26 1.33 -13.70 -15.41
C ASP A 26 0.72 -12.31 -15.08
N VAL A 27 1.16 -11.73 -13.98
CA VAL A 27 0.75 -10.38 -13.56
C VAL A 27 1.61 -9.37 -14.30
N SER A 28 0.99 -8.54 -15.14
CA SER A 28 1.65 -7.47 -15.89
C SER A 28 0.92 -6.16 -15.65
N LEU A 29 1.67 -5.11 -15.32
CA LEU A 29 1.13 -3.80 -14.99
C LEU A 29 2.19 -2.74 -15.17
N HIS A 30 1.80 -1.58 -15.68
CA HIS A 30 2.66 -0.40 -15.72
C HIS A 30 2.04 0.72 -14.89
N LEU A 31 2.84 1.31 -13.99
CA LEU A 31 2.47 2.50 -13.20
C LEU A 31 3.24 3.70 -13.74
N LYS A 32 2.52 4.80 -13.91
CA LYS A 32 3.12 6.09 -14.20
C LYS A 32 3.74 6.68 -12.94
N GLU A 33 4.73 7.52 -13.11
CA GLU A 33 5.26 8.33 -12.01
C GLU A 33 4.16 9.21 -11.41
N GLY A 34 4.06 9.24 -10.08
CA GLY A 34 3.04 10.00 -9.35
C GLY A 34 1.65 9.36 -9.32
N GLU A 35 1.47 8.16 -9.87
CA GLU A 35 0.17 7.48 -9.87
C GLU A 35 -0.19 6.92 -8.48
N LEU A 36 -1.46 7.03 -8.11
CA LEU A 36 -2.02 6.39 -6.92
C LEU A 36 -2.84 5.16 -7.35
N LEU A 37 -2.26 3.97 -7.17
CA LEU A 37 -2.88 2.70 -7.50
C LEU A 37 -3.42 2.00 -6.27
N SER A 38 -4.67 1.59 -6.28
CA SER A 38 -5.22 0.66 -5.31
C SER A 38 -5.33 -0.76 -5.89
N VAL A 39 -5.02 -1.76 -5.06
CA VAL A 39 -5.12 -3.18 -5.39
C VAL A 39 -6.06 -3.86 -4.42
N LEU A 40 -7.16 -4.37 -4.94
CA LEU A 40 -8.24 -5.01 -4.20
C LEU A 40 -8.37 -6.48 -4.60
N GLY A 41 -8.90 -7.30 -3.74
CA GLY A 41 -9.26 -8.69 -4.05
C GLY A 41 -9.50 -9.51 -2.79
N PRO A 42 -10.13 -10.69 -2.92
CA PRO A 42 -10.43 -11.56 -1.80
C PRO A 42 -9.16 -12.02 -1.07
N SER A 43 -9.34 -12.59 0.12
CA SER A 43 -8.22 -13.14 0.88
C SER A 43 -7.53 -14.25 0.09
N GLY A 44 -6.19 -14.27 0.13
CA GLY A 44 -5.38 -15.28 -0.57
C GLY A 44 -5.27 -15.09 -2.09
N CYS A 45 -5.68 -13.95 -2.67
CA CYS A 45 -5.48 -13.70 -4.10
C CYS A 45 -4.06 -13.21 -4.46
N GLY A 46 -3.12 -13.18 -3.52
CA GLY A 46 -1.71 -12.90 -3.79
C GLY A 46 -1.28 -11.43 -3.66
N LYS A 47 -2.13 -10.53 -3.13
CA LYS A 47 -1.81 -9.09 -2.97
C LYS A 47 -0.50 -8.85 -2.19
N THR A 48 -0.39 -9.42 -0.99
CA THR A 48 0.82 -9.30 -0.17
C THR A 48 2.04 -9.93 -0.84
N THR A 49 1.86 -11.03 -1.59
CA THR A 49 2.93 -11.64 -2.39
C THR A 49 3.41 -10.67 -3.47
N LEU A 50 2.50 -10.05 -4.20
CA LEU A 50 2.83 -9.03 -5.21
C LEU A 50 3.56 -7.85 -4.58
N LEU A 51 3.07 -7.34 -3.44
CA LEU A 51 3.71 -6.23 -2.74
C LEU A 51 5.13 -6.57 -2.28
N ASN A 52 5.35 -7.78 -1.74
CA ASN A 52 6.67 -8.24 -1.32
C ASN A 52 7.65 -8.38 -2.51
N ILE A 53 7.16 -8.76 -3.69
CA ILE A 53 7.96 -8.77 -4.91
C ILE A 53 8.31 -7.33 -5.32
N LEU A 54 7.34 -6.41 -5.28
CA LEU A 54 7.56 -4.99 -5.57
C LEU A 54 8.58 -4.35 -4.61
N ALA A 55 8.50 -4.71 -3.32
CA ALA A 55 9.46 -4.25 -2.30
C ALA A 55 10.86 -4.86 -2.47
N GLY A 56 11.00 -5.92 -3.28
CA GLY A 56 12.24 -6.66 -3.43
C GLY A 56 12.52 -7.66 -2.30
N PHE A 57 11.54 -7.95 -1.43
CA PHE A 57 11.66 -8.96 -0.37
C PHE A 57 11.56 -10.39 -0.89
N LEU A 58 10.90 -10.57 -2.04
CA LEU A 58 10.77 -11.83 -2.74
C LEU A 58 11.20 -11.66 -4.19
N ALA A 59 12.00 -12.60 -4.69
CA ALA A 59 12.27 -12.73 -6.11
C ALA A 59 11.12 -13.50 -6.77
N PRO A 60 10.56 -13.04 -7.91
CA PRO A 60 9.55 -13.79 -8.64
C PRO A 60 10.15 -15.07 -9.23
N THR A 61 9.30 -16.09 -9.46
CA THR A 61 9.72 -17.31 -10.15
C THR A 61 9.93 -17.06 -11.65
N GLU A 62 9.10 -16.19 -12.24
CA GLU A 62 9.18 -15.77 -13.63
C GLU A 62 8.85 -14.28 -13.74
N GLY A 63 9.34 -13.63 -14.80
CA GLY A 63 9.15 -12.22 -15.04
C GLY A 63 10.10 -11.33 -14.24
N GLN A 64 9.88 -10.04 -14.27
CA GLN A 64 10.70 -9.06 -13.55
C GLN A 64 9.94 -7.80 -13.19
N ILE A 65 10.48 -7.05 -12.23
CA ILE A 65 10.07 -5.68 -11.93
C ILE A 65 11.15 -4.75 -12.49
N VAL A 66 10.73 -3.72 -13.21
CA VAL A 66 11.63 -2.67 -13.72
C VAL A 66 11.19 -1.34 -13.14
N MET A 67 12.09 -0.63 -12.48
CA MET A 67 11.86 0.70 -11.93
C MET A 67 12.95 1.65 -12.45
N ASN A 68 12.55 2.80 -12.99
CA ASN A 68 13.46 3.79 -13.55
C ASN A 68 14.45 3.21 -14.57
N GLY A 69 14.05 2.16 -15.31
CA GLY A 69 14.89 1.47 -16.31
C GLY A 69 15.85 0.41 -15.75
N HIS A 70 15.80 0.12 -14.45
CA HIS A 70 16.62 -0.89 -13.79
C HIS A 70 15.76 -2.01 -13.21
N THR A 71 16.22 -3.27 -13.35
CA THR A 71 15.53 -4.42 -12.74
C THR A 71 15.68 -4.38 -11.22
N VAL A 72 14.59 -4.55 -10.51
CA VAL A 72 14.55 -4.66 -9.05
C VAL A 72 15.09 -6.03 -8.62
N LEU A 73 16.24 -6.05 -7.94
CA LEU A 73 16.91 -7.28 -7.49
C LEU A 73 16.79 -7.51 -5.97
N GLY A 74 16.39 -6.51 -5.21
CA GLY A 74 16.29 -6.58 -3.76
C GLY A 74 15.68 -5.31 -3.17
N PRO A 75 15.57 -5.22 -1.83
CA PRO A 75 15.11 -4.02 -1.16
C PRO A 75 16.04 -2.82 -1.43
N ASP A 76 15.44 -1.64 -1.60
CA ASP A 76 16.16 -0.40 -1.84
C ASP A 76 15.43 0.78 -1.19
N ALA A 77 16.14 1.89 -0.94
CA ALA A 77 15.59 3.10 -0.35
C ALA A 77 14.63 3.85 -1.29
N GLU A 78 14.66 3.59 -2.60
CA GLU A 78 13.73 4.16 -3.58
C GLU A 78 12.30 3.63 -3.40
N ARG A 79 12.13 2.51 -2.68
CA ARG A 79 10.83 1.89 -2.38
C ARG A 79 10.59 1.88 -0.88
N GLY A 80 9.70 2.75 -0.43
CA GLY A 80 9.27 2.82 0.96
C GLY A 80 8.14 1.84 1.24
N MET A 81 8.15 1.20 2.42
CA MET A 81 7.10 0.27 2.84
C MET A 81 6.38 0.76 4.08
N VAL A 82 5.05 0.78 4.03
CA VAL A 82 4.15 0.99 5.18
C VAL A 82 3.39 -0.31 5.42
N PHE A 83 3.70 -0.98 6.53
CA PHE A 83 3.11 -2.26 6.90
C PHE A 83 1.77 -2.08 7.60
N GLN A 84 0.94 -3.11 7.56
CA GLN A 84 -0.35 -3.18 8.25
C GLN A 84 -0.22 -2.95 9.76
N GLN A 85 0.76 -3.58 10.40
CA GLN A 85 1.17 -3.29 11.77
C GLN A 85 2.46 -2.48 11.68
N GLY A 86 2.43 -1.22 12.06
CA GLY A 86 3.43 -0.17 11.91
C GLY A 86 4.92 -0.53 11.87
N ALA A 87 5.31 -1.75 12.22
CA ALA A 87 6.70 -2.26 12.24
C ALA A 87 7.70 -1.23 12.79
N LEU A 88 7.30 -0.47 13.82
CA LEU A 88 8.12 0.54 14.46
C LEU A 88 9.14 -0.10 15.40
N PHE A 89 10.26 0.57 15.57
CA PHE A 89 11.26 0.18 16.55
C PHE A 89 10.77 0.55 17.96
N GLU A 90 10.30 -0.42 18.73
CA GLU A 90 9.66 -0.20 20.04
C GLU A 90 10.59 0.42 21.07
N TRP A 91 11.90 0.23 20.92
CA TRP A 91 12.95 0.80 21.78
C TRP A 91 13.38 2.23 21.42
N MET A 92 12.78 2.81 20.39
CA MET A 92 13.04 4.15 19.89
C MET A 92 11.86 5.08 20.16
N SER A 93 12.14 6.37 20.35
CA SER A 93 11.14 7.41 20.35
C SER A 93 10.52 7.62 18.97
N VAL A 94 9.43 8.38 18.90
CA VAL A 94 8.80 8.80 17.64
C VAL A 94 9.80 9.50 16.72
N ARG A 95 10.53 10.48 17.24
CA ARG A 95 11.58 11.21 16.51
C ARG A 95 12.67 10.28 15.97
N GLU A 96 13.13 9.34 16.78
CA GLU A 96 14.17 8.40 16.37
C GLU A 96 13.67 7.43 15.29
N ASN A 97 12.42 6.96 15.38
CA ASN A 97 11.81 6.15 14.34
C ASN A 97 11.76 6.88 13.00
N VAL A 98 11.26 8.12 12.97
CA VAL A 98 11.19 8.91 11.73
C VAL A 98 12.58 9.23 11.20
N GLY A 99 13.52 9.60 12.08
CA GLY A 99 14.90 9.93 11.72
C GLY A 99 15.80 8.74 11.44
N PHE A 100 15.32 7.49 11.53
CA PHE A 100 16.16 6.30 11.38
C PHE A 100 16.81 6.21 10.01
N GLY A 101 16.01 6.31 8.93
CA GLY A 101 16.51 6.23 7.57
C GLY A 101 17.52 7.34 7.22
N PRO A 102 17.21 8.62 7.45
CA PRO A 102 18.18 9.70 7.31
C PRO A 102 19.47 9.48 8.09
N SER A 103 19.38 8.88 9.32
CA SER A 103 20.57 8.53 10.10
C SER A 103 21.42 7.46 9.43
N MET A 104 20.80 6.44 8.82
CA MET A 104 21.51 5.38 8.09
C MET A 104 22.19 5.90 6.81
N LYS A 105 21.61 6.93 6.18
CA LYS A 105 22.22 7.65 5.06
C LYS A 105 23.36 8.58 5.46
N GLY A 106 23.68 8.70 6.76
CA GLY A 106 24.72 9.59 7.27
C GLY A 106 24.38 11.08 7.19
N MET A 107 23.09 11.43 7.14
CA MET A 107 22.62 12.80 7.02
C MET A 107 23.09 13.64 8.23
N PRO A 108 23.52 14.91 8.04
CA PRO A 108 23.84 15.82 9.12
C PRO A 108 22.70 15.95 10.14
N LYS A 109 23.03 16.17 11.41
CA LYS A 109 22.02 16.21 12.49
C LYS A 109 20.98 17.32 12.30
N GLU A 110 21.42 18.46 11.77
CA GLU A 110 20.57 19.63 11.54
C GLU A 110 19.55 19.33 10.44
N ASP A 111 19.98 18.86 9.28
CA ASP A 111 19.12 18.51 8.14
C ASP A 111 18.12 17.40 8.52
N LYS A 112 18.61 16.39 9.26
CA LYS A 112 17.75 15.33 9.79
C LYS A 112 16.67 15.87 10.71
N ALA A 113 17.03 16.80 11.62
CA ALA A 113 16.06 17.37 12.55
C ALA A 113 14.96 18.16 11.81
N GLU A 114 15.33 18.92 10.80
CA GLU A 114 14.39 19.67 9.96
C GLU A 114 13.39 18.74 9.25
N ILE A 115 13.88 17.67 8.60
CA ILE A 115 13.02 16.67 7.94
C ILE A 115 12.07 16.01 8.95
N VAL A 116 12.60 15.58 10.11
CA VAL A 116 11.80 14.91 11.13
C VAL A 116 10.74 15.83 11.70
N ASP A 117 11.10 17.06 12.05
CA ASP A 117 10.16 18.03 12.62
C ASP A 117 9.09 18.42 11.58
N HIS A 118 9.46 18.59 10.31
CA HIS A 118 8.50 18.83 9.21
C HIS A 118 7.51 17.66 9.04
N LEU A 119 8.00 16.43 8.95
CA LEU A 119 7.14 15.25 8.76
C LEU A 119 6.24 14.99 9.96
N LEU A 120 6.73 15.21 11.19
CA LEU A 120 5.90 15.10 12.38
C LEU A 120 4.79 16.16 12.44
N ASP A 121 5.05 17.36 11.93
CA ASP A 121 4.02 18.39 11.78
C ASP A 121 2.96 17.96 10.76
N VAL A 122 3.38 17.49 9.57
CA VAL A 122 2.50 17.02 8.51
C VAL A 122 1.55 15.90 8.98
N VAL A 123 2.06 14.94 9.79
CA VAL A 123 1.24 13.86 10.33
C VAL A 123 0.54 14.21 11.65
N GLY A 124 0.73 15.44 12.16
CA GLY A 124 0.10 15.96 13.39
C GLY A 124 0.58 15.28 14.66
N LEU A 125 1.89 15.01 14.76
CA LEU A 125 2.52 14.32 15.91
C LEU A 125 3.68 15.08 16.55
N GLN A 126 3.82 16.40 16.31
CA GLN A 126 4.89 17.22 16.89
C GLN A 126 4.97 17.13 18.41
N ASP A 127 3.82 17.18 19.10
CA ASP A 127 3.74 17.13 20.56
C ASP A 127 4.13 15.76 21.14
N PHE A 128 4.24 14.73 20.28
CA PHE A 128 4.54 13.36 20.68
C PHE A 128 5.95 12.90 20.29
N LYS A 129 6.78 13.79 19.77
CA LYS A 129 8.07 13.44 19.18
C LYS A 129 9.05 12.73 20.11
N GLU A 130 9.00 13.05 21.40
CA GLU A 130 9.86 12.45 22.43
C GLU A 130 9.23 11.23 23.12
N LYS A 131 7.98 10.89 22.77
CA LYS A 131 7.31 9.71 23.31
C LYS A 131 7.85 8.42 22.75
N ALA A 132 7.81 7.36 23.54
CA ALA A 132 8.05 6.01 23.07
C ALA A 132 6.85 5.54 22.23
N VAL A 133 7.09 4.74 21.19
CA VAL A 133 6.01 4.33 20.26
C VAL A 133 4.93 3.49 20.92
N TYR A 134 5.23 2.73 21.98
CA TYR A 134 4.25 1.96 22.73
C TYR A 134 3.28 2.84 23.57
N GLU A 135 3.57 4.13 23.77
CA GLU A 135 2.68 5.09 24.43
C GLU A 135 1.59 5.64 23.45
N LEU A 136 1.70 5.33 22.17
CA LEU A 136 0.84 5.86 21.12
C LEU A 136 -0.35 4.92 20.82
N SER A 137 -1.48 5.50 20.41
CA SER A 137 -2.57 4.72 19.80
C SER A 137 -2.14 4.09 18.47
N GLY A 138 -2.83 3.02 18.03
CA GLY A 138 -2.54 2.37 16.75
C GLY A 138 -2.57 3.34 15.55
N GLY A 139 -3.52 4.28 15.53
CA GLY A 139 -3.58 5.31 14.48
C GLY A 139 -2.41 6.30 14.52
N MET A 140 -1.90 6.62 15.72
CA MET A 140 -0.69 7.44 15.86
C MET A 140 0.54 6.66 15.39
N GLN A 141 0.66 5.37 15.76
CA GLN A 141 1.75 4.51 15.29
C GLN A 141 1.76 4.40 13.77
N GLN A 142 0.58 4.30 13.13
CA GLN A 142 0.47 4.26 11.68
C GLN A 142 0.96 5.57 11.03
N ARG A 143 0.65 6.73 11.64
CA ARG A 143 1.18 8.02 11.18
C ARG A 143 2.70 8.13 11.34
N VAL A 144 3.27 7.59 12.42
CA VAL A 144 4.73 7.50 12.59
C VAL A 144 5.35 6.62 11.52
N SER A 145 4.73 5.46 11.20
CA SER A 145 5.19 4.57 10.14
C SER A 145 5.21 5.26 8.76
N LEU A 146 4.16 6.04 8.46
CA LEU A 146 4.08 6.83 7.23
C LEU A 146 5.17 7.91 7.20
N ALA A 147 5.34 8.68 8.28
CA ALA A 147 6.39 9.70 8.39
C ALA A 147 7.79 9.10 8.24
N ARG A 148 8.06 7.95 8.87
CA ARG A 148 9.33 7.21 8.72
C ARG A 148 9.59 6.77 7.29
N CYS A 149 8.56 6.30 6.59
CA CYS A 149 8.65 5.94 5.18
C CYS A 149 9.04 7.17 4.34
N LEU A 150 8.32 8.27 4.50
CA LEU A 150 8.54 9.53 3.77
C LEU A 150 9.90 10.16 4.07
N ALA A 151 10.45 10.00 5.28
CA ALA A 151 11.75 10.54 5.65
C ALA A 151 12.91 9.98 4.82
N ASN A 152 12.71 8.84 4.16
CA ASN A 152 13.67 8.28 3.22
C ASN A 152 13.55 8.86 1.80
N ASP A 153 12.54 9.70 1.56
CA ASP A 153 12.24 10.27 0.23
C ASP A 153 12.17 9.21 -0.88
N PRO A 154 11.36 8.16 -0.72
CA PRO A 154 11.24 7.10 -1.73
C PRO A 154 10.51 7.61 -2.99
N ASP A 155 10.80 7.02 -4.15
CA ASP A 155 10.05 7.29 -5.39
C ASP A 155 8.69 6.58 -5.39
N VAL A 156 8.65 5.38 -4.80
CA VAL A 156 7.45 4.54 -4.69
C VAL A 156 7.16 4.21 -3.23
N ILE A 157 5.90 4.39 -2.82
CA ILE A 157 5.41 4.03 -1.49
C ILE A 157 4.48 2.82 -1.63
N LEU A 158 4.83 1.73 -0.97
CA LEU A 158 4.07 0.49 -0.92
C LEU A 158 3.33 0.41 0.41
N MET A 159 2.01 0.24 0.39
CA MET A 159 1.17 0.20 1.58
C MET A 159 0.40 -1.13 1.66
N ASP A 160 0.67 -1.93 2.69
CA ASP A 160 -0.02 -3.19 2.95
C ASP A 160 -1.10 -3.00 4.00
N GLU A 161 -2.36 -2.92 3.59
CA GLU A 161 -3.54 -2.74 4.44
C GLU A 161 -3.37 -1.69 5.54
N PRO A 162 -2.86 -0.47 5.22
CA PRO A 162 -2.38 0.48 6.22
C PRO A 162 -3.47 1.02 7.15
N LEU A 163 -4.75 0.84 6.81
CA LEU A 163 -5.88 1.41 7.54
C LEU A 163 -6.80 0.35 8.16
N GLY A 164 -6.51 -0.95 7.92
CA GLY A 164 -7.38 -2.04 8.33
C GLY A 164 -7.64 -2.13 9.84
N ALA A 165 -6.64 -1.81 10.67
CA ALA A 165 -6.72 -1.89 12.12
C ALA A 165 -7.27 -0.63 12.81
N LEU A 166 -7.67 0.41 12.04
CA LEU A 166 -8.10 1.70 12.57
C LEU A 166 -9.62 1.76 12.77
N ASP A 167 -10.06 2.46 13.84
CA ASP A 167 -11.44 2.85 13.97
C ASP A 167 -11.92 3.78 12.84
N ALA A 168 -13.22 3.89 12.64
CA ALA A 168 -13.81 4.59 11.51
C ALA A 168 -13.36 6.07 11.40
N LEU A 169 -13.29 6.80 12.52
CA LEU A 169 -12.94 8.22 12.52
C LEU A 169 -11.43 8.41 12.23
N THR A 170 -10.60 7.60 12.85
CA THR A 170 -9.15 7.61 12.62
C THR A 170 -8.82 7.19 11.19
N ARG A 171 -9.55 6.20 10.65
CA ARG A 171 -9.41 5.76 9.25
C ARG A 171 -9.71 6.89 8.28
N GLU A 172 -10.82 7.63 8.45
CA GLU A 172 -11.18 8.76 7.59
C GLU A 172 -10.10 9.86 7.59
N LYS A 173 -9.55 10.18 8.77
CA LYS A 173 -8.44 11.14 8.89
C LYS A 173 -7.18 10.66 8.17
N MET A 174 -6.88 9.36 8.25
CA MET A 174 -5.73 8.77 7.56
C MET A 174 -5.94 8.72 6.04
N GLN A 175 -7.14 8.43 5.56
CA GLN A 175 -7.48 8.51 4.13
C GLN A 175 -7.24 9.92 3.59
N SER A 176 -7.74 10.94 4.29
CA SER A 176 -7.50 12.35 3.92
C SER A 176 -6.01 12.70 3.92
N LEU A 177 -5.25 12.19 4.91
CA LEU A 177 -3.80 12.41 4.99
C LEU A 177 -3.07 11.75 3.81
N VAL A 178 -3.40 10.51 3.44
CA VAL A 178 -2.80 9.81 2.30
C VAL A 178 -3.04 10.58 0.99
N LEU A 179 -4.28 11.02 0.74
CA LEU A 179 -4.61 11.81 -0.45
C LEU A 179 -3.87 13.14 -0.48
N LYS A 180 -3.78 13.83 0.66
CA LYS A 180 -3.02 15.08 0.78
C LYS A 180 -1.55 14.86 0.45
N LEU A 181 -0.92 13.87 1.09
CA LEU A 181 0.49 13.54 0.88
C LEU A 181 0.78 13.14 -0.57
N TRP A 182 -0.06 12.29 -1.15
CA TRP A 182 0.06 11.92 -2.55
C TRP A 182 0.08 13.15 -3.46
N LYS A 183 -0.89 14.07 -3.28
CA LYS A 183 -1.01 15.27 -4.11
C LYS A 183 0.14 16.26 -3.91
N GLU A 184 0.61 16.44 -2.66
CA GLU A 184 1.68 17.37 -2.32
C GLU A 184 3.07 16.86 -2.72
N THR A 185 3.31 15.55 -2.61
CA THR A 185 4.63 14.97 -2.89
C THR A 185 4.81 14.46 -4.31
N GLY A 186 3.72 14.17 -5.03
CA GLY A 186 3.76 13.56 -6.37
C GLY A 186 4.38 12.17 -6.39
N LYS A 187 4.47 11.49 -5.24
CA LYS A 187 5.04 10.13 -5.15
C LYS A 187 4.09 9.11 -5.75
N THR A 188 4.66 8.08 -6.37
CA THR A 188 3.88 6.91 -6.79
C THR A 188 3.50 6.09 -5.56
N ILE A 189 2.21 5.77 -5.40
CA ILE A 189 1.72 5.01 -4.26
C ILE A 189 0.98 3.77 -4.75
N ILE A 190 1.29 2.62 -4.17
CA ILE A 190 0.56 1.36 -4.35
C ILE A 190 -0.02 0.95 -3.01
N LEU A 191 -1.34 0.95 -2.94
CA LEU A 191 -2.11 0.60 -1.74
C LEU A 191 -2.79 -0.76 -1.93
N ILE A 192 -2.50 -1.71 -1.06
CA ILE A 192 -3.28 -2.95 -0.96
C ILE A 192 -4.33 -2.81 0.13
N THR A 193 -5.55 -3.22 -0.18
CA THR A 193 -6.64 -3.25 0.79
C THR A 193 -7.64 -4.38 0.48
N HIS A 194 -8.43 -4.76 1.46
CA HIS A 194 -9.62 -5.62 1.30
C HIS A 194 -10.92 -4.81 1.35
N SER A 195 -10.86 -3.51 1.59
CA SER A 195 -12.02 -2.62 1.66
C SER A 195 -12.30 -2.00 0.29
N VAL A 196 -13.47 -2.30 -0.28
CA VAL A 196 -13.92 -1.74 -1.56
C VAL A 196 -14.00 -0.21 -1.50
N GLU A 197 -14.54 0.34 -0.41
CA GLU A 197 -14.65 1.80 -0.25
C GLU A 197 -13.28 2.48 -0.18
N GLU A 198 -12.33 1.86 0.51
CA GLU A 198 -10.97 2.37 0.59
C GLU A 198 -10.27 2.33 -0.77
N ALA A 199 -10.39 1.22 -1.49
CA ALA A 199 -9.81 1.04 -2.81
C ALA A 199 -10.35 2.06 -3.82
N LEU A 200 -11.66 2.34 -3.78
CA LEU A 200 -12.30 3.36 -4.62
C LEU A 200 -11.83 4.77 -4.27
N LEU A 201 -11.73 5.07 -2.97
CA LEU A 201 -11.42 6.42 -2.49
C LEU A 201 -9.94 6.79 -2.67
N LEU A 202 -9.04 5.79 -2.50
CA LEU A 202 -7.59 5.97 -2.49
C LEU A 202 -6.92 5.42 -3.76
N GLY A 203 -7.58 5.46 -4.90
CA GLY A 203 -7.01 5.08 -6.19
C GLY A 203 -7.45 6.01 -7.30
N GLU A 204 -6.50 6.51 -8.10
CA GLU A 204 -6.83 7.01 -9.44
C GLU A 204 -7.12 5.84 -10.38
N ARG A 205 -6.44 4.72 -10.10
CA ARG A 205 -6.67 3.44 -10.77
C ARG A 205 -6.82 2.35 -9.73
N LEU A 206 -7.76 1.44 -9.97
CA LEU A 206 -8.02 0.28 -9.14
C LEU A 206 -7.82 -0.98 -9.95
N ILE A 207 -7.07 -1.91 -9.38
CA ILE A 207 -6.94 -3.28 -9.88
C ILE A 207 -7.68 -4.22 -8.95
N VAL A 208 -8.57 -5.02 -9.52
CA VAL A 208 -9.21 -6.15 -8.83
C VAL A 208 -8.46 -7.42 -9.20
N MET A 209 -7.93 -8.11 -8.20
CA MET A 209 -7.22 -9.38 -8.35
C MET A 209 -8.15 -10.56 -8.09
N ALA A 210 -8.14 -11.55 -9.00
CA ALA A 210 -8.79 -12.84 -8.79
C ALA A 210 -7.82 -13.82 -8.09
N PRO A 211 -8.32 -14.77 -7.30
CA PRO A 211 -7.51 -15.76 -6.59
C PRO A 211 -7.25 -17.04 -7.40
N ARG A 212 -6.29 -17.84 -6.93
CA ARG A 212 -6.02 -19.25 -7.28
C ARG A 212 -5.89 -19.56 -8.78
N PRO A 213 -4.82 -19.13 -9.45
CA PRO A 213 -3.74 -18.28 -8.97
C PRO A 213 -4.13 -16.80 -9.02
N GLY A 214 -3.40 -15.99 -8.23
CA GLY A 214 -3.53 -14.54 -8.23
C GLY A 214 -3.23 -13.97 -9.62
N ARG A 215 -4.15 -13.20 -10.17
CA ARG A 215 -4.04 -12.53 -11.47
C ARG A 215 -4.87 -11.28 -11.50
N ILE A 216 -4.57 -10.36 -12.38
CA ILE A 216 -5.42 -9.19 -12.62
C ILE A 216 -6.72 -9.68 -13.28
N HIS A 217 -7.85 -9.35 -12.69
CA HIS A 217 -9.18 -9.67 -13.20
C HIS A 217 -9.79 -8.49 -13.94
N LYS A 218 -9.73 -7.30 -13.34
CA LYS A 218 -10.29 -6.07 -13.92
C LYS A 218 -9.54 -4.84 -13.45
N GLU A 219 -9.50 -3.82 -14.30
CA GLU A 219 -8.94 -2.51 -13.99
C GLU A 219 -10.01 -1.43 -14.16
N TYR A 220 -9.92 -0.39 -13.33
CA TYR A 220 -10.79 0.78 -13.37
C TYR A 220 -9.95 2.04 -13.27
N GLU A 221 -10.28 3.04 -14.07
CA GLU A 221 -9.89 4.42 -13.84
C GLU A 221 -10.95 5.10 -12.98
N LEU A 222 -10.52 5.83 -11.95
CA LEU A 222 -11.40 6.37 -10.92
C LEU A 222 -11.12 7.87 -10.70
N PRO A 223 -12.17 8.71 -10.60
CA PRO A 223 -12.00 10.13 -10.34
C PRO A 223 -11.94 10.48 -8.84
N PHE A 224 -12.22 9.51 -7.95
CA PHE A 224 -12.57 9.79 -6.56
C PHE A 224 -11.38 10.24 -5.71
N ALA A 225 -10.16 9.79 -6.02
CA ALA A 225 -8.95 10.23 -5.32
C ALA A 225 -8.73 11.73 -5.50
N ASP A 226 -8.79 12.22 -6.74
CA ASP A 226 -8.69 13.66 -7.05
C ASP A 226 -9.84 14.48 -6.42
N MET A 227 -11.06 13.95 -6.48
CA MET A 227 -12.23 14.59 -5.84
C MET A 227 -12.08 14.69 -4.31
N GLY A 228 -11.38 13.73 -3.69
CA GLY A 228 -11.19 13.67 -2.24
C GLY A 228 -10.11 14.60 -1.68
N VAL A 229 -9.24 15.14 -2.54
CA VAL A 229 -8.16 16.04 -2.10
C VAL A 229 -8.73 17.35 -1.54
N GLY A 230 -8.52 17.58 -0.24
CA GLY A 230 -8.99 18.79 0.45
C GLY A 230 -10.51 18.90 0.63
N GLN A 231 -11.26 17.82 0.35
CA GLN A 231 -12.71 17.76 0.51
C GLN A 231 -13.11 16.84 1.67
N ASP A 232 -14.38 16.93 2.09
CA ASP A 232 -14.97 15.96 3.01
C ASP A 232 -15.20 14.64 2.26
N LEU A 233 -14.49 13.60 2.65
CA LEU A 233 -14.57 12.28 2.00
C LEU A 233 -15.97 11.67 2.05
N ARG A 234 -16.80 12.11 3.00
CA ARG A 234 -18.21 11.69 3.08
C ARG A 234 -19.02 12.19 1.88
N ASP A 235 -18.67 13.35 1.34
CA ASP A 235 -19.37 13.89 0.17
C ASP A 235 -18.94 13.16 -1.11
N VAL A 236 -17.65 12.77 -1.23
CA VAL A 236 -17.18 11.90 -2.32
C VAL A 236 -17.93 10.56 -2.31
N LYS A 237 -18.12 9.94 -1.13
CA LYS A 237 -18.84 8.67 -0.98
C LYS A 237 -20.34 8.75 -1.30
N LYS A 238 -20.93 9.95 -1.28
CA LYS A 238 -22.33 10.18 -1.68
C LYS A 238 -22.50 10.34 -3.20
N HIS A 239 -21.40 10.46 -3.95
CA HIS A 239 -21.48 10.60 -5.40
C HIS A 239 -22.15 9.37 -6.02
N PRO A 240 -23.14 9.54 -6.92
CA PRO A 240 -23.87 8.41 -7.50
C PRO A 240 -22.96 7.36 -8.14
N GLU A 241 -21.95 7.79 -8.89
CA GLU A 241 -20.96 6.90 -9.51
C GLU A 241 -20.14 6.12 -8.49
N PHE A 242 -19.83 6.71 -7.32
CA PHE A 242 -19.13 5.99 -6.24
C PHE A 242 -19.98 4.83 -5.73
N ALA A 243 -21.26 5.06 -5.49
CA ALA A 243 -22.19 4.04 -5.03
C ALA A 243 -22.37 2.92 -6.08
N GLU A 244 -22.49 3.27 -7.36
CA GLU A 244 -22.61 2.33 -8.47
C GLU A 244 -21.36 1.45 -8.57
N ARG A 245 -20.16 2.05 -8.57
CA ARG A 245 -18.90 1.32 -8.62
C ARG A 245 -18.70 0.41 -7.41
N ARG A 246 -19.11 0.88 -6.22
CA ARG A 246 -19.03 0.08 -5.00
C ARG A 246 -19.86 -1.19 -5.13
N GLU A 247 -21.11 -1.10 -5.56
CA GLU A 247 -22.00 -2.27 -5.71
C GLU A 247 -21.49 -3.23 -6.81
N GLU A 248 -21.01 -2.70 -7.93
CA GLU A 248 -20.41 -3.51 -9.01
C GLU A 248 -19.22 -4.33 -8.47
N ILE A 249 -18.30 -3.68 -7.77
CA ILE A 249 -17.08 -4.34 -7.28
C ILE A 249 -17.39 -5.30 -6.13
N LEU A 250 -18.31 -4.95 -5.22
CA LEU A 250 -18.77 -5.85 -4.16
C LEU A 250 -19.36 -7.13 -4.75
N GLY A 251 -20.24 -7.02 -5.74
CA GLY A 251 -20.81 -8.19 -6.43
C GLY A 251 -19.72 -9.08 -7.02
N MET A 252 -18.75 -8.49 -7.71
CA MET A 252 -17.62 -9.22 -8.29
C MET A 252 -16.77 -9.95 -7.23
N ILE A 253 -16.50 -9.31 -6.09
CA ILE A 253 -15.74 -9.95 -5.00
C ILE A 253 -16.53 -11.11 -4.39
N TRP A 254 -17.83 -10.97 -4.20
CA TRP A 254 -18.70 -12.05 -3.71
C TRP A 254 -18.72 -13.24 -4.65
N ASP A 255 -18.89 -13.01 -5.96
CA ASP A 255 -18.84 -14.08 -6.95
C ASP A 255 -17.52 -14.87 -6.90
N MET A 256 -16.39 -14.16 -6.73
CA MET A 256 -15.08 -14.78 -6.58
C MET A 256 -14.96 -15.60 -5.28
N GLU A 257 -15.53 -15.13 -4.18
CA GLU A 257 -15.50 -15.83 -2.89
C GLU A 257 -16.40 -17.09 -2.92
N GLU A 258 -17.58 -17.01 -3.56
CA GLU A 258 -18.46 -18.17 -3.76
C GLU A 258 -17.81 -19.27 -4.61
N GLU A 259 -17.12 -18.87 -5.71
CA GLU A 259 -16.35 -19.84 -6.53
C GLU A 259 -15.25 -20.56 -5.71
N ILE A 260 -14.63 -19.86 -4.75
CA ILE A 260 -13.61 -20.47 -3.87
C ILE A 260 -14.24 -21.48 -2.93
N MET A 261 -15.39 -21.14 -2.31
CA MET A 261 -16.10 -22.01 -1.36
C MET A 261 -16.64 -23.25 -2.05
N GLY A 262 -17.30 -23.11 -3.21
CA GLY A 262 -17.83 -24.25 -3.96
C GLY A 262 -16.78 -25.27 -4.40
N ARG A 263 -15.59 -24.79 -4.83
CA ARG A 263 -14.46 -25.69 -5.17
C ARG A 263 -13.84 -26.40 -3.96
N THR A 264 -14.04 -25.89 -2.76
CA THR A 264 -13.52 -26.51 -1.52
C THR A 264 -14.44 -27.62 -1.03
N GLU A 265 -15.74 -27.53 -1.29
CA GLU A 265 -16.73 -28.58 -0.99
C GLU A 265 -16.62 -29.76 -1.96
N ASP A 266 -16.34 -29.52 -3.24
CA ASP A 266 -16.14 -30.57 -4.25
C ASP A 266 -14.83 -31.35 -4.10
N ALA A 267 -13.89 -30.87 -3.28
CA ALA A 267 -12.57 -31.48 -3.07
C ALA A 267 -12.48 -32.32 -1.77
N GLN A 268 -13.55 -32.42 -0.98
CA GLN A 268 -13.68 -33.27 0.20
C GLN A 268 -14.49 -34.54 -0.12
#